data_0b11039e9f91cedfaab7d506a64a204b
#
_entry.id   0b11039e9f91cedfaab7d506a64a204b
#
_cell.length_a   1.000
_cell.length_b   1.000
_cell.length_c   1.000
_cell.angle_alpha   90.00
_cell.angle_beta   90.00
_cell.angle_gamma   90.00
#
_symmetry.space_group_name_H-M   'P 1'
#
loop_
_entity.id
_entity.type
_entity.pdbx_description
1 polymer ?
#
loop_
_entity_poly.entity_id
_entity_poly.type
_entity_poly.pdbx_seq_one_letter_code
_entity_poly.pdbx_strand_id
1 'polypeptide(L)'
;MKLTDLQTWSEPLLDLELIKKFNQTIVSNINSTEEIDQGAKDLKGDYLKNIKPKNIQLLRMPEEYNRLIHLAFHFAHYTFGALTFPPNMYDNLLYNVYSSSIRGHYGEHMDRSRDAISDCKLTFLLNLSEDEYEGGDLIVNKEVTNFKKPGSAILFRSFLNHEVTPVTKGERITLSYFINGPKSI
;
A
#
# COMPACT_ATOMS: atom_id res chain seq x y z
N MET A 1 16.97 3.40 -18.80
CA MET A 1 15.77 3.59 -17.97
C MET A 1 15.21 4.96 -18.34
N LYS A 2 13.97 5.04 -18.80
CA LYS A 2 13.34 6.32 -19.14
C LYS A 2 12.95 7.02 -17.84
N LEU A 3 13.05 8.37 -17.78
CA LEU A 3 12.60 9.16 -16.61
C LEU A 3 11.16 8.81 -16.15
N THR A 4 10.31 8.38 -17.10
CA THR A 4 8.95 7.89 -16.83
C THR A 4 8.89 6.66 -15.93
N ASP A 5 9.97 5.88 -15.81
CA ASP A 5 10.01 4.67 -14.98
C ASP A 5 10.13 4.98 -13.48
N LEU A 6 10.48 6.22 -13.12
CA LEU A 6 10.65 6.69 -11.76
C LEU A 6 9.46 7.54 -11.26
N GLN A 7 8.45 7.76 -12.12
CA GLN A 7 7.30 8.58 -11.73
C GLN A 7 6.38 7.85 -10.76
N THR A 8 5.90 8.58 -9.78
CA THR A 8 4.75 8.21 -8.95
C THR A 8 3.55 9.05 -9.39
N TRP A 9 2.35 8.48 -9.27
CA TRP A 9 1.11 9.24 -9.32
C TRP A 9 0.54 9.31 -7.91
N SER A 10 0.12 10.49 -7.45
CA SER A 10 -0.50 10.65 -6.14
C SER A 10 -1.53 11.77 -6.14
N GLU A 11 -2.68 11.51 -5.50
CA GLU A 11 -3.77 12.48 -5.33
C GLU A 11 -4.58 12.19 -4.05
N PRO A 12 -5.25 13.21 -3.45
CA PRO A 12 -6.27 12.99 -2.44
C PRO A 12 -7.57 12.54 -3.14
N LEU A 13 -8.03 11.31 -2.89
CA LEU A 13 -9.19 10.72 -3.54
C LEU A 13 -10.38 10.48 -2.60
N LEU A 14 -10.15 10.42 -1.30
CA LEU A 14 -11.17 10.06 -0.33
C LEU A 14 -11.40 11.22 0.65
N ASP A 15 -12.66 11.42 1.00
CA ASP A 15 -13.04 12.21 2.16
C ASP A 15 -13.07 11.33 3.43
N LEU A 16 -13.24 11.96 4.59
CA LEU A 16 -13.24 11.27 5.88
C LEU A 16 -14.41 10.27 6.01
N GLU A 17 -15.54 10.53 5.36
CA GLU A 17 -16.72 9.64 5.41
C GLU A 17 -16.42 8.31 4.69
N LEU A 18 -15.81 8.38 3.51
CA LEU A 18 -15.38 7.19 2.78
C LEU A 18 -14.26 6.43 3.49
N ILE A 19 -13.31 7.14 4.10
CA ILE A 19 -12.26 6.52 4.92
C ILE A 19 -12.88 5.70 6.04
N LYS A 20 -13.79 6.29 6.82
CA LYS A 20 -14.51 5.60 7.91
C LYS A 20 -15.31 4.40 7.41
N LYS A 21 -16.03 4.57 6.30
CA LYS A 21 -16.79 3.47 5.67
C LYS A 21 -15.87 2.30 5.30
N PHE A 22 -14.71 2.57 4.68
CA PHE A 22 -13.75 1.53 4.32
C PHE A 22 -13.18 0.85 5.55
N ASN A 23 -12.72 1.60 6.55
CA ASN A 23 -12.20 1.05 7.79
C ASN A 23 -13.23 0.16 8.51
N GLN A 24 -14.48 0.61 8.65
CA GLN A 24 -15.57 -0.18 9.25
C GLN A 24 -15.83 -1.47 8.48
N THR A 25 -15.88 -1.40 7.14
CA THR A 25 -16.07 -2.58 6.31
C THR A 25 -14.91 -3.57 6.48
N ILE A 26 -13.68 -3.08 6.46
CA ILE A 26 -12.49 -3.92 6.61
C ILE A 26 -12.49 -4.58 7.99
N VAL A 27 -12.64 -3.81 9.06
CA VAL A 27 -12.61 -4.32 10.44
C VAL A 27 -13.74 -5.35 10.69
N SER A 28 -14.93 -5.14 10.15
CA SER A 28 -16.06 -6.08 10.31
C SER A 28 -15.89 -7.39 9.52
N ASN A 29 -15.01 -7.43 8.52
CA ASN A 29 -14.78 -8.61 7.67
C ASN A 29 -13.47 -9.35 7.98
N ILE A 30 -12.71 -8.87 8.96
CA ILE A 30 -11.45 -9.50 9.37
C ILE A 30 -11.65 -10.27 10.67
N ASN A 31 -11.41 -11.58 10.63
CA ASN A 31 -11.22 -12.41 11.83
C ASN A 31 -9.80 -12.16 12.33
N SER A 32 -9.61 -11.31 13.34
CA SER A 32 -8.28 -10.89 13.72
C SER A 32 -7.78 -11.44 15.04
N THR A 33 -6.63 -12.12 14.98
CA THR A 33 -5.61 -11.99 16.02
C THR A 33 -4.71 -10.81 15.60
N GLU A 34 -4.50 -9.84 16.50
CA GLU A 34 -3.61 -8.70 16.25
C GLU A 34 -2.14 -9.14 16.37
N GLU A 35 -1.64 -9.87 15.38
CA GLU A 35 -0.23 -10.26 15.35
C GLU A 35 0.61 -9.14 14.72
N ILE A 36 1.73 -8.82 15.38
CA ILE A 36 2.71 -7.89 14.86
C ILE A 36 3.61 -8.65 13.89
N ASP A 37 3.68 -8.20 12.64
CA ASP A 37 4.63 -8.72 11.66
C ASP A 37 5.90 -7.86 11.71
N GLN A 38 7.00 -8.47 12.15
CA GLN A 38 8.30 -7.82 12.27
C GLN A 38 9.25 -8.16 11.11
N GLY A 39 8.89 -9.17 10.30
CA GLY A 39 9.75 -9.63 9.21
C GLY A 39 11.11 -10.16 9.67
N ALA A 40 12.07 -10.13 8.76
CA ALA A 40 13.46 -10.48 9.06
C ALA A 40 14.18 -9.33 9.79
N LYS A 41 15.32 -9.64 10.41
CA LYS A 41 16.24 -8.63 10.96
C LYS A 41 17.24 -8.20 9.89
N ASP A 42 17.62 -6.94 9.94
CA ASP A 42 18.73 -6.40 9.15
C ASP A 42 20.10 -6.79 9.72
N LEU A 43 21.17 -6.31 9.10
CA LEU A 43 22.55 -6.59 9.55
C LEU A 43 22.90 -5.98 10.92
N LYS A 44 22.10 -5.02 11.40
CA LYS A 44 22.28 -4.41 12.73
C LYS A 44 21.45 -5.11 13.80
N GLY A 45 20.60 -6.07 13.41
CA GLY A 45 19.72 -6.80 14.30
C GLY A 45 18.35 -6.13 14.52
N ASP A 46 18.07 -5.02 13.82
CA ASP A 46 16.78 -4.33 13.87
C ASP A 46 15.77 -5.02 12.94
N TYR A 47 14.51 -5.07 13.34
CA TYR A 47 13.46 -5.63 12.49
C TYR A 47 13.23 -4.76 11.27
N LEU A 48 13.09 -5.40 10.09
CA LEU A 48 12.82 -4.69 8.83
C LEU A 48 11.45 -4.04 8.80
N LYS A 49 10.50 -4.53 9.56
CA LYS A 49 9.18 -3.94 9.69
C LYS A 49 8.61 -4.16 11.08
N ASN A 50 7.66 -3.33 11.44
CA ASN A 50 6.92 -3.43 12.69
C ASN A 50 5.50 -2.93 12.42
N ILE A 51 4.63 -3.79 11.94
CA ILE A 51 3.29 -3.48 11.45
C ILE A 51 2.29 -4.52 11.95
N LYS A 52 1.01 -4.14 11.94
CA LYS A 52 -0.12 -5.06 12.15
C LYS A 52 -0.84 -5.24 10.80
N PRO A 53 -0.46 -6.25 9.99
CA PRO A 53 -1.09 -6.47 8.69
C PRO A 53 -2.37 -7.29 8.84
N LYS A 54 -3.36 -6.97 8.03
CA LYS A 54 -4.60 -7.74 7.88
C LYS A 54 -4.92 -7.90 6.41
N ASN A 55 -5.45 -9.06 6.03
CA ASN A 55 -5.85 -9.32 4.64
C ASN A 55 -7.36 -9.24 4.50
N ILE A 56 -7.81 -8.59 3.44
CA ILE A 56 -9.21 -8.57 3.02
C ILE A 56 -9.30 -8.84 1.53
N GLN A 57 -10.26 -9.65 1.11
CA GLN A 57 -10.49 -9.89 -0.32
C GLN A 57 -11.22 -8.72 -0.97
N LEU A 58 -10.88 -8.41 -2.22
CA LEU A 58 -11.48 -7.32 -3.00
C LEU A 58 -13.01 -7.40 -3.01
N LEU A 59 -13.60 -8.61 -3.12
CA LEU A 59 -15.04 -8.82 -3.11
C LEU A 59 -15.76 -8.34 -1.81
N ARG A 60 -15.01 -8.15 -0.73
CA ARG A 60 -15.54 -7.67 0.57
C ARG A 60 -15.54 -6.15 0.69
N MET A 61 -14.89 -5.47 -0.25
CA MET A 61 -14.80 -4.01 -0.23
C MET A 61 -16.10 -3.36 -0.76
N PRO A 62 -16.44 -2.15 -0.29
CA PRO A 62 -17.55 -1.37 -0.82
C PRO A 62 -17.37 -1.08 -2.33
N GLU A 63 -18.48 -0.83 -3.03
CA GLU A 63 -18.48 -0.57 -4.47
C GLU A 63 -17.59 0.63 -4.85
N GLU A 64 -17.53 1.65 -3.99
CA GLU A 64 -16.68 2.83 -4.23
C GLU A 64 -15.21 2.47 -4.38
N TYR A 65 -14.75 1.40 -3.71
CA TYR A 65 -13.38 0.93 -3.86
C TYR A 65 -13.12 0.36 -5.28
N ASN A 66 -14.11 -0.26 -5.91
CA ASN A 66 -13.97 -0.74 -7.28
C ASN A 66 -13.66 0.39 -8.26
N ARG A 67 -14.24 1.58 -8.06
CA ARG A 67 -13.93 2.76 -8.88
C ARG A 67 -12.46 3.18 -8.74
N LEU A 68 -11.91 3.10 -7.55
CA LEU A 68 -10.50 3.42 -7.29
C LEU A 68 -9.57 2.38 -7.95
N ILE A 69 -9.95 1.11 -7.93
CA ILE A 69 -9.22 0.06 -8.64
C ILE A 69 -9.22 0.32 -10.16
N HIS A 70 -10.36 0.65 -10.75
CA HIS A 70 -10.42 1.01 -12.17
C HIS A 70 -9.55 2.21 -12.49
N LEU A 71 -9.52 3.23 -11.63
CA LEU A 71 -8.65 4.39 -11.79
C LEU A 71 -7.17 3.99 -11.73
N ALA A 72 -6.78 3.15 -10.75
CA ALA A 72 -5.42 2.65 -10.63
C ALA A 72 -4.98 1.86 -11.89
N PHE A 73 -5.86 1.01 -12.43
CA PHE A 73 -5.59 0.29 -13.68
C PHE A 73 -5.52 1.20 -14.90
N HIS A 74 -6.35 2.25 -14.96
CA HIS A 74 -6.25 3.26 -15.99
C HIS A 74 -4.86 3.91 -15.98
N PHE A 75 -4.38 4.38 -14.83
CA PHE A 75 -3.04 4.94 -14.71
C PHE A 75 -1.94 3.90 -14.98
N ALA A 76 -2.11 2.67 -14.50
CA ALA A 76 -1.17 1.58 -14.79
C ALA A 76 -0.95 1.42 -16.29
N HIS A 77 -2.02 1.44 -17.07
CA HIS A 77 -1.95 1.27 -18.52
C HIS A 77 -1.47 2.54 -19.24
N TYR A 78 -2.13 3.69 -19.02
CA TYR A 78 -1.91 4.88 -19.83
C TYR A 78 -0.72 5.73 -19.37
N THR A 79 -0.44 5.79 -18.09
CA THR A 79 0.67 6.59 -17.54
C THR A 79 1.96 5.77 -17.42
N PHE A 80 1.85 4.55 -16.92
CA PHE A 80 3.01 3.70 -16.70
C PHE A 80 3.31 2.74 -17.85
N GLY A 81 2.37 2.56 -18.81
CA GLY A 81 2.52 1.61 -19.90
C GLY A 81 2.69 0.16 -19.40
N ALA A 82 2.12 -0.16 -18.24
CA ALA A 82 2.28 -1.47 -17.63
C ALA A 82 1.30 -2.47 -18.24
N LEU A 83 1.81 -3.63 -18.64
CA LEU A 83 0.98 -4.78 -18.98
C LEU A 83 0.58 -5.48 -17.69
N THR A 84 -0.72 -5.50 -17.38
CA THR A 84 -1.26 -6.02 -16.13
C THR A 84 -2.31 -7.10 -16.39
N PHE A 85 -2.50 -8.00 -15.42
CA PHE A 85 -3.68 -8.85 -15.37
C PHE A 85 -4.89 -8.02 -14.91
N PRO A 86 -6.12 -8.35 -15.33
CA PRO A 86 -7.32 -7.69 -14.83
C PRO A 86 -7.48 -7.95 -13.32
N PRO A 87 -8.12 -7.03 -12.56
CA PRO A 87 -8.41 -7.26 -11.15
C PRO A 87 -9.32 -8.47 -10.97
N ASN A 88 -9.04 -9.26 -9.95
CA ASN A 88 -9.83 -10.43 -9.59
C ASN A 88 -10.51 -10.17 -8.23
N MET A 89 -11.79 -10.49 -8.13
CA MET A 89 -12.57 -10.29 -6.89
C MET A 89 -12.00 -11.04 -5.68
N TYR A 90 -11.21 -12.10 -5.91
CA TYR A 90 -10.52 -12.86 -4.86
C TYR A 90 -9.12 -12.36 -4.54
N ASP A 91 -8.65 -11.30 -5.22
CA ASP A 91 -7.37 -10.68 -4.88
C ASP A 91 -7.38 -10.19 -3.42
N ASN A 92 -6.26 -10.42 -2.74
CA ASN A 92 -6.06 -9.96 -1.39
C ASN A 92 -5.53 -8.53 -1.39
N LEU A 93 -6.16 -7.70 -0.59
CA LEU A 93 -5.71 -6.38 -0.21
C LEU A 93 -5.03 -6.48 1.15
N LEU A 94 -3.97 -5.70 1.35
CA LEU A 94 -3.24 -5.68 2.59
C LEU A 94 -3.55 -4.38 3.36
N TYR A 95 -4.28 -4.53 4.47
CA TYR A 95 -4.58 -3.44 5.40
C TYR A 95 -3.51 -3.40 6.48
N ASN A 96 -2.70 -2.37 6.49
CA ASN A 96 -1.58 -2.22 7.41
C ASN A 96 -1.84 -1.11 8.42
N VAL A 97 -1.65 -1.43 9.71
CA VAL A 97 -1.68 -0.46 10.80
C VAL A 97 -0.26 -0.27 11.35
N TYR A 98 0.22 0.95 11.26
CA TYR A 98 1.51 1.41 11.80
C TYR A 98 1.21 2.27 13.03
N SER A 99 1.31 1.68 14.22
CA SER A 99 1.03 2.40 15.47
C SER A 99 2.30 2.99 16.08
N SER A 100 2.20 4.18 16.65
CA SER A 100 3.29 4.79 17.41
C SER A 100 3.69 3.99 18.65
N SER A 101 2.76 3.23 19.23
CA SER A 101 3.03 2.39 20.40
C SER A 101 4.08 1.30 20.16
N ILE A 102 4.23 0.89 18.92
CA ILE A 102 5.25 -0.08 18.47
C ILE A 102 6.29 0.53 17.54
N ARG A 103 6.30 1.86 17.38
CA ARG A 103 7.12 2.56 16.39
C ARG A 103 6.97 1.95 15.00
N GLY A 104 5.71 1.76 14.56
CA GLY A 104 5.36 1.10 13.32
C GLY A 104 6.15 1.68 12.14
N HIS A 105 6.81 0.82 11.39
CA HIS A 105 7.66 1.19 10.25
C HIS A 105 7.78 0.04 9.25
N TYR A 106 8.30 0.33 8.08
CA TYR A 106 8.73 -0.69 7.12
C TYR A 106 10.01 -0.19 6.42
N GLY A 107 11.15 -0.87 6.69
CA GLY A 107 12.44 -0.53 6.11
C GLY A 107 12.48 -0.68 4.58
N GLU A 108 13.54 -0.20 3.98
CA GLU A 108 13.71 -0.16 2.54
C GLU A 108 13.54 -1.54 1.89
N HIS A 109 12.64 -1.65 0.93
CA HIS A 109 12.34 -2.87 0.20
C HIS A 109 11.73 -2.56 -1.18
N MET A 110 11.55 -3.61 -1.98
CA MET A 110 10.77 -3.62 -3.21
C MET A 110 9.64 -4.63 -3.09
N ASP A 111 8.49 -4.32 -3.66
CA ASP A 111 7.39 -5.29 -3.73
C ASP A 111 7.65 -6.27 -4.86
N ARG A 112 7.63 -7.56 -4.51
CA ARG A 112 7.86 -8.65 -5.47
C ARG A 112 6.75 -9.66 -5.39
N SER A 113 6.32 -10.17 -6.54
CA SER A 113 5.48 -11.37 -6.57
C SER A 113 6.30 -12.57 -6.09
N ARG A 114 5.65 -13.43 -5.29
CA ARG A 114 6.20 -14.75 -4.94
C ARG A 114 5.89 -15.81 -5.99
N ASP A 115 5.15 -15.43 -7.01
CA ASP A 115 4.70 -16.30 -8.08
C ASP A 115 5.80 -16.49 -9.14
N ALA A 116 5.91 -17.70 -9.67
CA ALA A 116 6.90 -18.01 -10.72
C ALA A 116 6.51 -17.46 -12.10
N ILE A 117 5.23 -17.12 -12.31
CA ILE A 117 4.67 -16.75 -13.62
C ILE A 117 4.26 -15.29 -13.74
N SER A 118 4.22 -14.56 -12.63
CA SER A 118 3.82 -13.15 -12.59
C SER A 118 4.87 -12.27 -11.91
N ASP A 119 4.86 -10.98 -12.26
CA ASP A 119 5.56 -9.92 -11.52
C ASP A 119 4.56 -8.96 -10.90
N CYS A 120 4.85 -8.47 -9.71
CA CYS A 120 4.22 -7.27 -9.19
C CYS A 120 4.68 -6.07 -10.02
N LYS A 121 3.78 -5.45 -10.78
CA LYS A 121 4.09 -4.34 -11.69
C LYS A 121 4.02 -2.99 -11.00
N LEU A 122 2.96 -2.78 -10.24
CA LEU A 122 2.69 -1.53 -9.55
C LEU A 122 2.13 -1.81 -8.15
N THR A 123 2.44 -0.90 -7.25
CA THR A 123 1.87 -0.86 -5.90
C THR A 123 0.93 0.33 -5.81
N PHE A 124 -0.32 0.06 -5.49
CA PHE A 124 -1.36 1.04 -5.24
C PHE A 124 -1.66 1.10 -3.75
N LEU A 125 -1.51 2.28 -3.15
CA LEU A 125 -1.78 2.51 -1.73
C LEU A 125 -2.86 3.57 -1.55
N LEU A 126 -3.75 3.34 -0.57
CA LEU A 126 -4.66 4.34 -0.02
C LEU A 126 -4.28 4.64 1.41
N ASN A 127 -4.27 5.92 1.79
CA ASN A 127 -4.12 6.35 3.17
C ASN A 127 -5.51 6.38 3.83
N LEU A 128 -5.78 5.41 4.68
CA LEU A 128 -7.04 5.25 5.41
C LEU A 128 -6.95 5.74 6.87
N SER A 129 -5.90 6.49 7.24
CA SER A 129 -5.83 7.13 8.55
C SER A 129 -7.01 8.08 8.73
N GLU A 130 -7.68 8.02 9.87
CA GLU A 130 -8.81 8.91 10.19
C GLU A 130 -8.34 10.22 10.82
N ASP A 131 -7.22 10.15 11.53
CA ASP A 131 -6.59 11.27 12.21
C ASP A 131 -5.20 11.57 11.65
N GLU A 132 -4.67 12.74 11.96
CA GLU A 132 -3.29 13.11 11.67
C GLU A 132 -2.31 12.29 12.51
N TYR A 133 -1.17 11.94 11.93
CA TYR A 133 -0.08 11.22 12.58
C TYR A 133 1.26 11.88 12.31
N GLU A 134 2.26 11.61 13.17
CA GLU A 134 3.63 12.10 13.01
C GLU A 134 4.59 10.97 12.69
N GLY A 135 5.60 11.22 11.86
CA GLY A 135 6.43 10.18 11.26
C GLY A 135 5.65 9.41 10.17
N GLY A 136 5.99 8.17 9.93
CA GLY A 136 5.28 7.33 8.95
C GLY A 136 5.33 7.86 7.51
N ASP A 137 6.37 8.62 7.16
CA ASP A 137 6.53 9.14 5.81
C ASP A 137 6.83 8.00 4.84
N LEU A 138 6.13 7.99 3.71
CA LEU A 138 6.41 7.07 2.61
C LEU A 138 7.51 7.70 1.74
N ILE A 139 8.63 7.02 1.67
CA ILE A 139 9.76 7.39 0.82
C ILE A 139 9.80 6.40 -0.33
N VAL A 140 9.78 6.90 -1.58
CA VAL A 140 9.89 6.09 -2.79
C VAL A 140 11.09 6.58 -3.58
N ASN A 141 12.01 5.68 -3.90
CA ASN A 141 13.23 5.99 -4.64
C ASN A 141 14.01 7.17 -4.01
N LYS A 142 14.13 7.18 -2.67
CA LYS A 142 14.80 8.19 -1.84
C LYS A 142 14.10 9.57 -1.79
N GLU A 143 12.90 9.69 -2.33
CA GLU A 143 12.11 10.92 -2.27
C GLU A 143 10.90 10.74 -1.36
N VAL A 144 10.69 11.71 -0.45
CA VAL A 144 9.51 11.77 0.40
C VAL A 144 8.30 12.09 -0.48
N THR A 145 7.27 11.27 -0.40
CA THR A 145 6.05 11.44 -1.20
C THR A 145 5.02 12.34 -0.50
N ASN A 146 4.04 12.84 -1.27
CA ASN A 146 2.90 13.60 -0.75
C ASN A 146 1.79 12.71 -0.17
N PHE A 147 2.08 11.45 0.15
CA PHE A 147 1.09 10.45 0.56
C PHE A 147 0.59 10.60 2.01
N LYS A 148 1.07 11.57 2.76
CA LYS A 148 0.81 11.70 4.21
C LYS A 148 -0.63 12.09 4.57
N LYS A 149 -1.29 12.86 3.71
CA LYS A 149 -2.64 13.34 4.00
C LYS A 149 -3.66 12.18 3.97
N PRO A 150 -4.53 12.05 4.99
CA PRO A 150 -5.65 11.09 4.95
C PRO A 150 -6.45 11.18 3.64
N GLY A 151 -6.85 10.04 3.10
CA GLY A 151 -7.56 9.95 1.84
C GLY A 151 -6.69 10.04 0.58
N SER A 152 -5.37 10.26 0.72
CA SER A 152 -4.47 10.25 -0.41
C SER A 152 -4.31 8.85 -0.99
N ALA A 153 -4.19 8.79 -2.31
CA ALA A 153 -3.78 7.59 -3.04
C ALA A 153 -2.40 7.81 -3.67
N ILE A 154 -1.64 6.74 -3.82
CA ILE A 154 -0.39 6.74 -4.58
C ILE A 154 -0.25 5.46 -5.39
N LEU A 155 0.28 5.59 -6.60
CA LEU A 155 0.62 4.47 -7.48
C LEU A 155 2.08 4.63 -7.93
N PHE A 156 2.87 3.57 -7.79
CA PHE A 156 4.27 3.55 -8.22
C PHE A 156 4.71 2.17 -8.70
N ARG A 157 5.83 2.11 -9.40
CA ARG A 157 6.44 0.86 -9.86
C ARG A 157 6.91 0.03 -8.67
N SER A 158 6.47 -1.21 -8.58
CA SER A 158 6.78 -2.11 -7.44
C SER A 158 8.26 -2.42 -7.29
N PHE A 159 9.06 -2.29 -8.35
CA PHE A 159 10.51 -2.48 -8.29
C PHE A 159 11.28 -1.29 -7.73
N LEU A 160 10.62 -0.15 -7.47
CA LEU A 160 11.26 0.99 -6.82
C LEU A 160 11.47 0.67 -5.34
N ASN A 161 12.68 0.92 -4.85
CA ASN A 161 12.95 0.87 -3.42
C ASN A 161 12.06 1.88 -2.70
N HIS A 162 11.39 1.43 -1.66
CA HIS A 162 10.55 2.29 -0.83
C HIS A 162 10.56 1.85 0.63
N GLU A 163 10.25 2.78 1.50
CA GLU A 163 10.21 2.57 2.95
C GLU A 163 9.12 3.41 3.59
N VAL A 164 8.74 3.04 4.80
CA VAL A 164 7.90 3.82 5.71
C VAL A 164 8.69 4.13 6.95
N THR A 165 8.93 5.41 7.22
CA THR A 165 9.65 5.85 8.41
C THR A 165 8.85 5.49 9.68
N PRO A 166 9.49 5.39 10.87
CA PRO A 166 8.77 5.11 12.10
C PRO A 166 7.67 6.13 12.40
N VAL A 167 6.47 5.62 12.73
CA VAL A 167 5.39 6.46 13.27
C VAL A 167 5.74 6.83 14.71
N THR A 168 5.74 8.14 15.01
CA THR A 168 6.14 8.69 16.32
C THR A 168 4.95 9.13 17.15
N LYS A 169 3.79 9.43 16.50
CA LYS A 169 2.53 9.76 17.17
C LYS A 169 1.34 9.32 16.34
N GLY A 170 0.29 8.82 16.99
CA GLY A 170 -0.92 8.35 16.34
C GLY A 170 -0.76 7.04 15.61
N GLU A 171 -1.58 6.84 14.59
CA GLU A 171 -1.61 5.63 13.75
C GLU A 171 -1.69 6.00 12.27
N ARG A 172 -0.80 5.42 11.49
CA ARG A 172 -0.86 5.43 10.03
C ARG A 172 -1.54 4.16 9.56
N ILE A 173 -2.62 4.29 8.82
CA ILE A 173 -3.39 3.17 8.29
C ILE A 173 -3.37 3.21 6.77
N THR A 174 -3.04 2.10 6.12
CA THR A 174 -3.02 2.01 4.66
C THR A 174 -3.67 0.74 4.15
N LEU A 175 -4.27 0.85 2.97
CA LEU A 175 -4.74 -0.29 2.19
C LEU A 175 -3.88 -0.40 0.93
N SER A 176 -3.23 -1.56 0.76
CA SER A 176 -2.35 -1.83 -0.36
C SER A 176 -3.00 -2.82 -1.32
N TYR A 177 -2.89 -2.54 -2.62
CA TYR A 177 -3.22 -3.46 -3.69
C TYR A 177 -2.04 -3.62 -4.64
N PHE A 178 -1.62 -4.86 -4.86
CA PHE A 178 -0.49 -5.20 -5.72
C PHE A 178 -1.01 -5.57 -7.11
N ILE A 179 -0.74 -4.71 -8.09
CA ILE A 179 -1.15 -4.91 -9.48
C ILE A 179 -0.12 -5.80 -10.17
N ASN A 180 -0.53 -7.04 -10.45
CA ASN A 180 0.30 -8.03 -11.08
C ASN A 180 0.14 -8.03 -12.60
N GLY A 181 1.15 -8.55 -13.29
CA GLY A 181 1.14 -8.73 -14.74
C GLY A 181 2.08 -9.85 -15.16
N PRO A 182 2.17 -10.13 -16.46
CA PRO A 182 3.06 -11.15 -16.97
C PRO A 182 4.51 -10.88 -16.56
N LYS A 183 5.27 -11.96 -16.36
CA LYS A 183 6.69 -11.84 -16.04
C LYS A 183 7.43 -11.04 -17.10
N SER A 184 8.27 -10.12 -16.65
CA SER A 184 9.16 -9.40 -17.56
C SER A 184 10.25 -10.34 -18.08
N ILE A 185 10.47 -10.35 -19.38
CA ILE A 185 11.52 -11.14 -20.08
C ILE A 185 12.84 -10.38 -19.98
#